data_62115e68d2ad0b2a0ab658621137734c
#
_entry.id   62115e68d2ad0b2a0ab658621137734c
#
_cell.length_a   1.000
_cell.length_b   1.000
_cell.length_c   1.000
_cell.angle_alpha   90.00
_cell.angle_beta   90.00
_cell.angle_gamma   90.00
#
_symmetry.space_group_name_H-M   'P 1'
#
loop_
_entity.id
_entity.type
_entity.pdbx_description
1 polymer ?
#
loop_
_entity_poly.entity_id
_entity_poly.type
_entity_poly.pdbx_seq_one_letter_code
_entity_poly.pdbx_strand_id
1 'polypeptide(L)'
;MTPVVIEHRHSLVIPPHFDGNNYAYWKVRMKAFLKSIDERVWNSVEYGWKKPTTPISEWQTSQKEAATFNSKAMNAIFNAVSMEEFKKISNVKIAHTAWNIL
;
A
#
# COMPACT_ATOMS: atom_id res chain seq x y z
N MET A 1 15.11 -16.13 -24.01
CA MET A 1 15.78 -15.94 -22.72
C MET A 1 15.36 -14.68 -22.00
N THR A 2 15.37 -13.58 -22.71
CA THR A 2 14.97 -12.30 -22.13
C THR A 2 13.59 -12.32 -21.47
N PRO A 3 12.55 -12.96 -22.05
CA PRO A 3 11.24 -13.00 -21.39
C PRO A 3 11.25 -13.62 -20.00
N VAL A 4 12.10 -14.62 -19.80
CA VAL A 4 12.20 -15.28 -18.49
C VAL A 4 12.72 -14.31 -17.43
N VAL A 5 13.69 -13.48 -17.80
CA VAL A 5 14.25 -12.46 -16.89
C VAL A 5 13.18 -11.44 -16.52
N ILE A 6 12.37 -11.02 -17.49
CA ILE A 6 11.28 -10.05 -17.27
C ILE A 6 10.25 -10.64 -16.32
N GLU A 7 9.88 -11.90 -16.50
CA GLU A 7 8.94 -12.58 -15.62
C GLU A 7 9.45 -12.65 -14.20
N HIS A 8 10.73 -12.90 -14.01
CA HIS A 8 11.34 -12.91 -12.70
C HIS A 8 11.26 -11.53 -12.02
N ARG A 9 11.42 -10.46 -12.78
CA ARG A 9 11.26 -9.11 -12.24
C ARG A 9 9.84 -8.88 -11.73
N HIS A 10 8.83 -9.35 -12.45
CA HIS A 10 7.45 -9.23 -12.00
C HIS A 10 7.24 -9.96 -10.69
N SER A 11 7.77 -11.16 -10.55
CA SER A 11 7.62 -11.91 -9.31
C SER A 11 8.36 -11.29 -8.14
N LEU A 12 9.41 -10.49 -8.39
CA LEU A 12 10.15 -9.79 -7.33
C LEU A 12 9.40 -8.60 -6.74
N VAL A 13 8.31 -8.15 -7.36
CA VAL A 13 7.51 -7.05 -6.83
C VAL A 13 6.24 -7.52 -6.11
N ILE A 14 6.20 -8.79 -5.75
CA ILE A 14 5.10 -9.34 -4.96
C ILE A 14 5.31 -8.94 -3.50
N PRO A 15 4.31 -8.33 -2.84
CA PRO A 15 4.46 -7.94 -1.44
C PRO A 15 4.56 -9.15 -0.52
N PRO A 16 5.21 -9.02 0.64
CA PRO A 16 5.22 -10.09 1.65
C PRO A 16 3.79 -10.36 2.14
N HIS A 17 3.46 -11.64 2.28
CA HIS A 17 2.10 -12.06 2.62
C HIS A 17 1.86 -12.08 4.14
N PHE A 18 0.71 -11.59 4.58
CA PHE A 18 0.26 -11.63 5.97
C PHE A 18 -1.01 -12.46 6.10
N ASP A 19 -0.95 -13.50 6.91
CA ASP A 19 -2.08 -14.40 7.16
C ASP A 19 -2.61 -14.33 8.61
N GLY A 20 -2.17 -13.33 9.36
CA GLY A 20 -2.51 -13.18 10.76
C GLY A 20 -1.44 -13.66 11.73
N ASN A 21 -0.41 -14.36 11.22
CA ASN A 21 0.71 -14.86 12.00
C ASN A 21 1.96 -14.04 11.74
N ASN A 22 2.87 -14.00 12.71
CA ASN A 22 4.16 -13.30 12.60
C ASN A 22 4.00 -11.83 12.19
N TYR A 23 3.07 -11.16 12.83
CA TYR A 23 2.71 -9.79 12.51
C TYR A 23 3.91 -8.83 12.53
N ALA A 24 4.73 -8.88 13.58
CA ALA A 24 5.89 -7.99 13.71
C ALA A 24 6.89 -8.20 12.57
N TYR A 25 7.13 -9.45 12.20
CA TYR A 25 8.00 -9.80 11.08
C TYR A 25 7.45 -9.27 9.75
N TRP A 26 6.16 -9.50 9.50
CA TRP A 26 5.51 -9.03 8.29
C TRP A 26 5.56 -7.51 8.20
N LYS A 27 5.29 -6.82 9.29
CA LYS A 27 5.21 -5.36 9.32
C LYS A 27 6.54 -4.71 8.91
N VAL A 28 7.66 -5.25 9.38
CA VAL A 28 8.99 -4.76 9.01
C VAL A 28 9.24 -4.96 7.51
N ARG A 29 8.93 -6.14 7.00
CA ARG A 29 9.13 -6.46 5.58
C ARG A 29 8.21 -5.67 4.68
N MET A 30 6.95 -5.50 5.08
CA MET A 30 5.97 -4.75 4.30
C MET A 30 6.32 -3.27 4.26
N LYS A 31 6.82 -2.70 5.35
CA LYS A 31 7.34 -1.33 5.35
C LYS A 31 8.47 -1.18 4.32
N ALA A 32 9.42 -2.09 4.32
CA ALA A 32 10.52 -2.07 3.36
C ALA A 32 10.00 -2.18 1.93
N PHE A 33 9.01 -3.03 1.71
CA PHE A 33 8.40 -3.18 0.39
C PHE A 33 7.75 -1.87 -0.08
N LEU A 34 6.95 -1.24 0.77
CA LEU A 34 6.28 0.02 0.45
C LEU A 34 7.29 1.12 0.13
N LYS A 35 8.36 1.21 0.93
CA LYS A 35 9.43 2.18 0.68
C LYS A 35 10.14 1.91 -0.64
N SER A 36 10.25 0.66 -1.05
CA SER A 36 10.90 0.30 -2.32
C SER A 36 10.06 0.72 -3.54
N ILE A 37 8.75 0.84 -3.39
CA ILE A 37 7.89 1.37 -4.45
C ILE A 37 8.18 2.86 -4.63
N ASP A 38 8.08 3.61 -3.54
CA ASP A 38 8.37 5.04 -3.46
C ASP A 38 8.29 5.43 -1.98
N GLU A 39 9.23 6.28 -1.52
CA GLU A 39 9.19 6.75 -0.13
C GLU A 39 7.87 7.44 0.20
N ARG A 40 7.26 8.09 -0.77
CA ARG A 40 5.97 8.78 -0.57
C ARG A 40 4.81 7.80 -0.38
N VAL A 41 4.93 6.59 -0.90
CA VAL A 41 3.96 5.52 -0.64
C VAL A 41 4.00 5.14 0.84
N TRP A 42 5.19 4.93 1.38
CA TRP A 42 5.34 4.65 2.81
C TRP A 42 4.89 5.85 3.65
N ASN A 43 5.23 7.07 3.25
CA ASN A 43 4.81 8.26 3.98
C ASN A 43 3.29 8.38 4.10
N SER A 44 2.55 7.94 3.09
CA SER A 44 1.08 7.95 3.16
C SER A 44 0.55 6.98 4.21
N VAL A 45 1.28 5.90 4.49
CA VAL A 45 0.94 4.94 5.54
C VAL A 45 1.33 5.48 6.91
N GLU A 46 2.55 6.00 7.03
CA GLU A 46 3.10 6.45 8.31
C GLU A 46 2.38 7.69 8.85
N TYR A 47 2.20 8.69 7.99
CA TYR A 47 1.63 9.98 8.40
C TYR A 47 0.15 10.12 8.05
N GLY A 48 -0.35 9.27 7.19
CA GLY A 48 -1.73 9.32 6.74
C GLY A 48 -1.93 10.27 5.57
N TRP A 49 -3.12 10.20 5.00
CA TRP A 49 -3.57 11.07 3.93
C TRP A 49 -4.94 11.61 4.29
N LYS A 50 -5.11 12.91 4.16
CA LYS A 50 -6.39 13.54 4.41
C LYS A 50 -7.00 13.95 3.08
N LYS A 51 -8.14 13.34 2.74
CA LYS A 51 -8.84 13.66 1.51
C LYS A 51 -9.29 15.13 1.54
N PRO A 52 -8.99 15.90 0.49
CA PRO A 52 -9.50 17.27 0.40
C PRO A 52 -11.02 17.30 0.42
N THR A 53 -11.58 18.35 0.97
CA THR A 53 -13.05 18.54 1.05
C THR A 53 -13.62 19.12 -0.23
N THR A 54 -12.76 19.66 -1.12
CA THR A 54 -13.17 20.22 -2.40
C THR A 54 -13.35 19.12 -3.44
N PRO A 55 -14.11 19.40 -4.53
CA PRO A 55 -14.20 18.45 -5.65
C PRO A 55 -12.84 18.18 -6.28
N ILE A 56 -12.67 16.97 -6.85
CA ILE A 56 -11.41 16.56 -7.48
C ILE A 56 -10.96 17.54 -8.56
N SER A 57 -11.91 18.13 -9.28
CA SER A 57 -11.61 19.09 -10.34
C SER A 57 -10.87 20.34 -9.82
N GLU A 58 -10.99 20.63 -8.52
CA GLU A 58 -10.34 21.78 -7.88
C GLU A 58 -9.05 21.42 -7.16
N TRP A 59 -8.65 20.14 -7.18
CA TRP A 59 -7.44 19.71 -6.49
C TRP A 59 -6.21 20.23 -7.20
N GLN A 60 -5.24 20.68 -6.42
CA GLN A 60 -3.91 20.99 -6.91
C GLN A 60 -3.16 19.70 -7.28
N THR A 61 -2.11 19.82 -8.08
CA THR A 61 -1.28 18.68 -8.49
C THR A 61 -0.76 17.90 -7.29
N SER A 62 -0.29 18.61 -6.26
CA SER A 62 0.22 17.97 -5.03
C SER A 62 -0.85 17.15 -4.31
N GLN A 63 -2.10 17.60 -4.33
CA GLN A 63 -3.21 16.89 -3.71
C GLN A 63 -3.56 15.61 -4.49
N LYS A 64 -3.52 15.69 -5.82
CA LYS A 64 -3.73 14.52 -6.69
C LYS A 64 -2.64 13.48 -6.51
N GLU A 65 -1.39 13.93 -6.40
CA GLU A 65 -0.26 13.03 -6.17
C GLU A 65 -0.38 12.33 -4.82
N ALA A 66 -0.73 13.07 -3.77
CA ALA A 66 -0.91 12.48 -2.44
C ALA A 66 -1.99 11.40 -2.45
N ALA A 67 -3.09 11.64 -3.15
CA ALA A 67 -4.16 10.64 -3.31
C ALA A 67 -3.65 9.40 -4.06
N THR A 68 -2.80 9.60 -5.07
CA THR A 68 -2.21 8.50 -5.82
C THR A 68 -1.32 7.64 -4.95
N PHE A 69 -0.49 8.24 -4.09
CA PHE A 69 0.37 7.48 -3.19
C PHE A 69 -0.43 6.71 -2.16
N ASN A 70 -1.52 7.27 -1.64
CA ASN A 70 -2.42 6.53 -0.77
C ASN A 70 -3.02 5.33 -1.50
N SER A 71 -3.46 5.51 -2.74
CA SER A 71 -4.04 4.43 -3.55
C SER A 71 -3.03 3.32 -3.81
N LYS A 72 -1.77 3.67 -4.11
CA LYS A 72 -0.71 2.68 -4.31
C LYS A 72 -0.45 1.89 -3.04
N ALA A 73 -0.43 2.56 -1.89
CA ALA A 73 -0.26 1.90 -0.60
C ALA A 73 -1.42 0.96 -0.31
N MET A 74 -2.66 1.40 -0.54
CA MET A 74 -3.85 0.57 -0.34
C MET A 74 -3.81 -0.67 -1.21
N ASN A 75 -3.49 -0.52 -2.49
CA ASN A 75 -3.39 -1.65 -3.40
C ASN A 75 -2.35 -2.65 -2.94
N ALA A 76 -1.18 -2.17 -2.52
CA ALA A 76 -0.12 -3.04 -2.03
C ALA A 76 -0.57 -3.81 -0.77
N ILE A 77 -1.23 -3.12 0.16
CA ILE A 77 -1.72 -3.74 1.40
C ILE A 77 -2.78 -4.79 1.08
N PHE A 78 -3.74 -4.47 0.20
CA PHE A 78 -4.77 -5.44 -0.20
C PHE A 78 -4.17 -6.70 -0.80
N ASN A 79 -3.12 -6.56 -1.61
CA ASN A 79 -2.46 -7.70 -2.24
C ASN A 79 -1.53 -8.46 -1.29
N ALA A 80 -1.26 -7.92 -0.11
CA ALA A 80 -0.33 -8.49 0.85
C ALA A 80 -0.99 -9.34 1.93
N VAL A 81 -2.32 -9.36 2.00
CA VAL A 81 -3.03 -9.98 3.11
C VAL A 81 -3.92 -11.12 2.65
N SER A 82 -4.16 -12.07 3.56
CA SER A 82 -5.11 -13.16 3.34
C SER A 82 -6.53 -12.61 3.24
N MET A 83 -7.46 -13.44 2.76
CA MET A 83 -8.87 -13.05 2.71
C MET A 83 -9.40 -12.70 4.09
N GLU A 84 -9.00 -13.42 5.13
CA GLU A 84 -9.47 -13.14 6.49
C GLU A 84 -9.02 -11.76 6.96
N GLU A 85 -7.76 -11.39 6.70
CA GLU A 85 -7.27 -10.06 7.06
C GLU A 85 -7.86 -8.98 6.17
N PHE A 86 -8.04 -9.29 4.88
CA PHE A 86 -8.66 -8.36 3.92
C PHE A 86 -10.05 -7.92 4.38
N LYS A 87 -10.85 -8.85 4.91
CA LYS A 87 -12.20 -8.53 5.38
C LYS A 87 -12.22 -7.42 6.42
N LYS A 88 -11.17 -7.29 7.22
CA LYS A 88 -11.07 -6.27 8.25
C LYS A 88 -10.87 -4.87 7.69
N ILE A 89 -10.33 -4.76 6.48
CA ILE A 89 -9.95 -3.49 5.87
C ILE A 89 -10.62 -3.23 4.52
N SER A 90 -11.53 -4.08 4.09
CA SER A 90 -12.13 -4.01 2.75
C SER A 90 -12.87 -2.69 2.47
N ASN A 91 -13.40 -2.05 3.50
CA ASN A 91 -14.11 -0.77 3.37
C ASN A 91 -13.24 0.44 3.68
N VAL A 92 -11.98 0.22 4.03
CA VAL A 92 -11.05 1.30 4.39
C VAL A 92 -10.44 1.87 3.12
N LYS A 93 -10.37 3.20 3.03
CA LYS A 93 -9.83 3.89 1.86
C LYS A 93 -8.51 4.61 2.13
N ILE A 94 -8.11 4.66 3.40
CA ILE A 94 -6.91 5.37 3.83
C ILE A 94 -5.90 4.36 4.34
N ALA A 95 -4.72 4.33 3.71
CA ALA A 95 -3.70 3.33 3.99
C ALA A 95 -3.22 3.36 5.44
N HIS A 96 -3.09 4.52 6.02
CA HIS A 96 -2.74 4.68 7.43
C HIS A 96 -3.73 3.94 8.34
N THR A 97 -5.02 4.10 8.08
CA THR A 97 -6.07 3.45 8.85
C THR A 97 -6.01 1.93 8.68
N ALA A 98 -5.87 1.46 7.43
CA ALA A 98 -5.76 0.03 7.15
C ALA A 98 -4.57 -0.60 7.87
N TRP A 99 -3.42 0.08 7.82
CA TRP A 99 -2.20 -0.36 8.49
C TRP A 99 -2.40 -0.53 10.00
N ASN A 100 -3.09 0.41 10.62
CA ASN A 100 -3.32 0.39 12.06
C ASN A 100 -4.36 -0.65 12.49
N ILE A 101 -5.29 -1.02 11.60
CA ILE A 101 -6.25 -2.09 11.87
C ILE A 101 -5.57 -3.46 11.87
N LEU A 102 -4.62 -3.64 10.97
CA LEU A 102 -3.87 -4.88 10.89
C LEU A 102 -2.90 -4.99 12.07
#